data_f446810e93f97c9e822c02ac4e3fbbef
#
_entry.id   f446810e93f97c9e822c02ac4e3fbbef
#
_cell.length_a   1.000
_cell.length_b   1.000
_cell.length_c   1.000
_cell.angle_alpha   90.00
_cell.angle_beta   90.00
_cell.angle_gamma   90.00
#
_symmetry.space_group_name_H-M   'P 1'
#
loop_
_entity.id
_entity.type
_entity.pdbx_description
1 polymer ?
#
loop_
_entity_poly.entity_id
_entity_poly.type
_entity_poly.pdbx_seq_one_letter_code
_entity_poly.pdbx_strand_id
1 'polypeptide(L)'
;MKNITNLAFTLLIVFQFTSCNSDKKEELKTTKLEKESTAAFVLNDANNSVEWTAYKTTEKVPVKGKFTKVDVISGGEGNSVKEAINNAEFSIPISSIFTSDSSRDYKIRKFFFGVMENTKLLSGKLVIKN
;
A
#
# COMPACT_ATOMS: atom_id res chain seq x y z
N MET A 1 58.37 -47.20 37.91
CA MET A 1 57.16 -48.00 37.70
C MET A 1 56.00 -47.03 37.58
N LYS A 2 55.28 -47.17 36.49
CA LYS A 2 53.94 -46.66 36.16
C LYS A 2 53.75 -45.15 35.90
N ASN A 3 53.78 -44.88 34.63
CA ASN A 3 53.36 -43.75 33.94
C ASN A 3 51.85 -43.58 34.11
N ILE A 4 51.38 -42.36 34.34
CA ILE A 4 50.01 -42.01 34.15
C ILE A 4 49.98 -40.82 33.17
N THR A 5 49.62 -41.16 31.96
CA THR A 5 49.47 -40.27 30.83
C THR A 5 48.19 -39.50 31.02
N ASN A 6 48.25 -38.18 31.19
CA ASN A 6 47.10 -37.33 31.15
C ASN A 6 46.63 -37.15 29.70
N LEU A 7 45.55 -37.81 29.38
CA LEU A 7 44.85 -37.65 28.10
C LEU A 7 43.91 -36.45 28.20
N ALA A 8 44.37 -35.31 27.69
CA ALA A 8 43.52 -34.14 27.52
C ALA A 8 42.51 -34.42 26.42
N PHE A 9 41.27 -34.63 26.84
CA PHE A 9 40.13 -34.82 25.93
C PHE A 9 39.64 -33.43 25.46
N THR A 10 40.17 -32.99 24.31
CA THR A 10 39.69 -31.77 23.65
C THR A 10 38.35 -32.07 22.98
N LEU A 11 37.27 -31.70 23.61
CA LEU A 11 35.93 -31.81 23.07
C LEU A 11 35.73 -30.75 21.98
N LEU A 12 35.91 -31.14 20.72
CA LEU A 12 35.64 -30.32 19.54
C LEU A 12 34.14 -30.33 19.30
N ILE A 13 33.45 -29.32 19.78
CA ILE A 13 32.03 -29.12 19.48
C ILE A 13 31.92 -28.58 18.06
N VAL A 14 31.63 -29.45 17.11
CA VAL A 14 31.27 -29.08 15.74
C VAL A 14 29.80 -28.60 15.78
N PHE A 15 29.60 -27.29 15.76
CA PHE A 15 28.29 -26.73 15.51
C PHE A 15 27.92 -26.94 14.05
N GLN A 16 27.11 -27.94 13.80
CA GLN A 16 26.42 -28.15 12.54
C GLN A 16 25.33 -27.08 12.45
N PHE A 17 25.57 -25.98 11.73
CA PHE A 17 24.53 -25.08 11.31
C PHE A 17 23.73 -25.76 10.21
N THR A 18 22.67 -26.45 10.60
CA THR A 18 21.62 -26.82 9.67
C THR A 18 20.93 -25.52 9.23
N SER A 19 21.30 -25.04 8.07
CA SER A 19 20.63 -23.96 7.37
C SER A 19 19.23 -24.46 6.99
N CYS A 20 18.24 -24.18 7.83
CA CYS A 20 16.84 -24.21 7.42
C CYS A 20 16.62 -23.04 6.49
N ASN A 21 16.55 -23.34 5.21
CA ASN A 21 16.08 -22.42 4.18
C ASN A 21 14.56 -22.28 4.34
N SER A 22 14.16 -21.41 5.25
CA SER A 22 12.77 -20.93 5.31
C SER A 22 12.70 -19.72 4.40
N ASP A 23 11.99 -19.86 3.30
CA ASP A 23 11.56 -18.77 2.46
C ASP A 23 10.79 -17.74 3.32
N LYS A 24 11.53 -16.86 3.96
CA LYS A 24 11.01 -15.61 4.48
C LYS A 24 10.75 -14.72 3.29
N LYS A 25 9.50 -14.74 2.85
CA LYS A 25 8.90 -13.63 2.12
C LYS A 25 9.21 -12.36 2.90
N GLU A 26 10.22 -11.64 2.47
CA GLU A 26 10.49 -10.29 2.97
C GLU A 26 9.29 -9.44 2.58
N GLU A 27 8.38 -9.28 3.54
CA GLU A 27 7.50 -8.13 3.56
C GLU A 27 8.41 -6.91 3.67
N LEU A 28 8.58 -6.25 2.54
CA LEU A 28 9.19 -4.93 2.48
C LEU A 28 8.27 -3.99 3.28
N LYS A 29 8.46 -3.96 4.60
CA LYS A 29 7.96 -2.88 5.44
C LYS A 29 8.65 -1.62 4.92
N THR A 30 8.00 -0.95 4.01
CA THR A 30 8.32 0.43 3.69
C THR A 30 8.04 1.22 4.97
N THR A 31 9.06 1.34 5.79
CA THR A 31 9.07 2.30 6.90
C THR A 31 9.03 3.66 6.21
N LYS A 32 7.83 4.20 6.03
CA LYS A 32 7.61 5.60 5.67
C LYS A 32 8.30 6.37 6.81
N LEU A 33 9.49 6.88 6.55
CA LEU A 33 10.13 7.86 7.44
C LEU A 33 9.15 9.03 7.52
N GLU A 34 8.46 9.10 8.63
CA GLU A 34 7.56 10.20 8.96
C GLU A 34 8.44 11.43 9.14
N LYS A 35 8.62 12.15 8.03
CA LYS A 35 9.27 13.45 8.04
C LYS A 35 8.33 14.38 8.80
N GLU A 36 8.73 14.80 9.97
CA GLU A 36 7.99 15.77 10.77
C GLU A 36 7.83 17.05 9.93
N SER A 37 6.61 17.29 9.46
CA SER A 37 6.30 18.44 8.63
C SER A 37 6.11 19.66 9.51
N THR A 38 6.74 20.77 9.17
CA THR A 38 6.51 22.07 9.80
C THR A 38 5.34 22.83 9.18
N ALA A 39 4.66 22.25 8.19
CA ALA A 39 3.52 22.85 7.53
C ALA A 39 2.30 22.92 8.47
N ALA A 40 1.53 24.01 8.35
CA ALA A 40 0.32 24.20 9.17
C ALA A 40 -0.81 23.22 8.83
N PHE A 41 -0.84 22.71 7.59
CA PHE A 41 -1.81 21.76 7.09
C PHE A 41 -1.10 20.59 6.41
N VAL A 42 -1.49 19.38 6.79
CA VAL A 42 -0.98 18.14 6.20
C VAL A 42 -2.17 17.26 5.86
N LEU A 43 -2.20 16.73 4.63
CA LEU A 43 -3.20 15.74 4.23
C LEU A 43 -2.95 14.43 4.97
N ASN A 44 -4.00 13.90 5.58
CA ASN A 44 -3.94 12.65 6.32
C ASN A 44 -4.50 11.52 5.44
N ASP A 45 -3.76 10.43 5.30
CA ASP A 45 -4.15 9.26 4.50
C ASP A 45 -5.19 8.36 5.20
N ALA A 46 -5.46 8.57 6.50
CA ALA A 46 -6.17 7.59 7.32
C ALA A 46 -7.63 7.33 6.89
N ASN A 47 -8.33 8.32 6.31
CA ASN A 47 -9.76 8.24 6.00
C ASN A 47 -10.10 8.75 4.59
N ASN A 48 -9.15 8.72 3.67
CA ASN A 48 -9.38 9.19 2.31
C ASN A 48 -10.21 8.18 1.51
N SER A 49 -11.23 8.66 0.83
CA SER A 49 -12.04 7.85 -0.07
C SER A 49 -12.48 8.65 -1.29
N VAL A 50 -12.76 7.97 -2.37
CA VAL A 50 -13.36 8.55 -3.57
C VAL A 50 -14.67 7.84 -3.84
N GLU A 51 -15.77 8.59 -3.82
CA GLU A 51 -17.11 8.09 -4.19
C GLU A 51 -17.39 8.38 -5.66
N TRP A 52 -18.08 7.44 -6.31
CA TRP A 52 -18.49 7.58 -7.68
C TRP A 52 -19.92 7.08 -7.89
N THR A 53 -20.57 7.61 -8.92
CA THR A 53 -21.88 7.15 -9.38
C THR A 53 -21.82 6.91 -10.87
N ALA A 54 -22.14 5.68 -11.28
CA ALA A 54 -22.32 5.32 -12.68
C ALA A 54 -23.82 5.11 -12.97
N TYR A 55 -24.20 5.27 -14.22
CA TYR A 55 -25.58 5.07 -14.66
C TYR A 55 -25.66 3.98 -15.71
N LYS A 56 -26.65 3.10 -15.61
CA LYS A 56 -26.98 2.21 -16.71
C LYS A 56 -27.49 3.02 -17.88
N THR A 57 -27.04 2.67 -19.09
CA THR A 57 -27.26 3.47 -20.30
C THR A 57 -28.74 3.63 -20.67
N THR A 58 -29.57 2.63 -20.42
CA THR A 58 -30.98 2.61 -20.85
C THR A 58 -31.95 3.19 -19.84
N GLU A 59 -31.73 2.94 -18.55
CA GLU A 59 -32.69 3.24 -17.50
C GLU A 59 -32.23 4.36 -16.55
N LYS A 60 -31.02 4.87 -16.74
CA LYS A 60 -30.36 5.86 -15.85
C LYS A 60 -30.40 5.46 -14.35
N VAL A 61 -30.48 4.16 -14.07
CA VAL A 61 -30.44 3.65 -12.70
C VAL A 61 -29.04 3.88 -12.12
N PRO A 62 -28.92 4.63 -11.02
CA PRO A 62 -27.63 4.92 -10.43
C PRO A 62 -27.02 3.68 -9.76
N VAL A 63 -25.77 3.42 -10.04
CA VAL A 63 -24.94 2.46 -9.34
C VAL A 63 -23.85 3.23 -8.61
N LYS A 64 -23.85 3.18 -7.29
CA LYS A 64 -22.87 3.87 -6.45
C LYS A 64 -21.78 2.92 -6.01
N GLY A 65 -20.59 3.45 -5.88
CA GLY A 65 -19.45 2.76 -5.31
C GLY A 65 -18.42 3.75 -4.79
N LYS A 66 -17.40 3.22 -4.14
CA LYS A 66 -16.28 4.00 -3.65
C LYS A 66 -14.99 3.22 -3.77
N PHE A 67 -13.88 3.93 -3.77
CA PHE A 67 -12.57 3.40 -3.40
C PHE A 67 -12.34 3.73 -1.93
N THR A 68 -12.07 2.71 -1.13
CA THR A 68 -11.91 2.85 0.32
C THR A 68 -10.52 3.28 0.73
N LYS A 69 -9.59 3.37 -0.22
CA LYS A 69 -8.20 3.76 0.00
C LYS A 69 -7.74 4.75 -1.05
N VAL A 70 -7.15 5.84 -0.61
CA VAL A 70 -6.46 6.83 -1.43
C VAL A 70 -5.17 7.20 -0.70
N ASP A 71 -4.04 6.95 -1.32
CA ASP A 71 -2.74 7.28 -0.78
C ASP A 71 -2.27 8.62 -1.38
N VAL A 72 -1.79 9.54 -0.55
CA VAL A 72 -1.09 10.74 -0.99
C VAL A 72 0.36 10.37 -1.24
N ILE A 73 0.85 10.51 -2.48
CA ILE A 73 2.19 10.09 -2.88
C ILE A 73 3.20 11.23 -2.72
N SER A 74 2.79 12.43 -3.08
CA SER A 74 3.63 13.62 -2.98
C SER A 74 2.78 14.88 -2.78
N GLY A 75 3.38 15.94 -2.26
CA GLY A 75 2.64 17.13 -1.82
C GLY A 75 1.84 16.86 -0.55
N GLY A 76 0.70 17.49 -0.42
CA GLY A 76 -0.18 17.29 0.74
C GLY A 76 0.20 18.14 1.95
N GLU A 77 1.12 19.09 1.81
CA GLU A 77 1.58 19.97 2.86
C GLU A 77 1.51 21.44 2.41
N GLY A 78 1.14 22.35 3.29
CA GLY A 78 1.07 23.78 2.98
C GLY A 78 0.70 24.65 4.17
N ASN A 79 0.78 25.97 4.01
CA ASN A 79 0.40 26.95 5.03
C ASN A 79 -1.11 27.29 4.96
N SER A 80 -1.80 26.75 3.98
CA SER A 80 -3.25 26.81 3.83
C SER A 80 -3.78 25.49 3.27
N VAL A 81 -5.07 25.22 3.47
CA VAL A 81 -5.73 24.03 2.89
C VAL A 81 -5.58 23.99 1.38
N LYS A 82 -5.69 25.15 0.71
CA LYS A 82 -5.51 25.26 -0.74
C LYS A 82 -4.11 24.87 -1.18
N GLU A 83 -3.07 25.29 -0.46
CA GLU A 83 -1.68 24.93 -0.76
C GLU A 83 -1.44 23.44 -0.51
N ALA A 84 -1.94 22.89 0.59
CA ALA A 84 -1.79 21.47 0.91
C ALA A 84 -2.43 20.57 -0.15
N ILE A 85 -3.57 20.96 -0.72
CA ILE A 85 -4.28 20.16 -1.72
C ILE A 85 -3.71 20.39 -3.14
N ASN A 86 -3.32 21.62 -3.46
CA ASN A 86 -2.87 21.96 -4.81
C ASN A 86 -1.55 21.26 -5.17
N ASN A 87 -1.53 20.62 -6.32
CA ASN A 87 -0.43 19.78 -6.80
C ASN A 87 -0.14 18.50 -5.99
N ALA A 88 -0.98 18.14 -5.03
CA ALA A 88 -0.86 16.84 -4.38
C ALA A 88 -1.10 15.71 -5.40
N GLU A 89 -0.23 14.72 -5.38
CA GLU A 89 -0.34 13.52 -6.20
C GLU A 89 -0.90 12.38 -5.36
N PHE A 90 -1.79 11.60 -5.97
CA PHE A 90 -2.46 10.51 -5.28
C PHE A 90 -2.41 9.21 -6.07
N SER A 91 -2.53 8.10 -5.35
CA SER A 91 -2.69 6.75 -5.88
C SER A 91 -3.88 6.07 -5.24
N ILE A 92 -4.67 5.39 -6.06
CA ILE A 92 -5.85 4.65 -5.62
C ILE A 92 -5.67 3.19 -6.02
N PRO A 93 -5.51 2.26 -5.07
CA PRO A 93 -5.51 0.84 -5.39
C PRO A 93 -6.87 0.41 -5.96
N ILE A 94 -6.88 -0.15 -7.18
CA ILE A 94 -8.11 -0.64 -7.81
C ILE A 94 -8.74 -1.77 -6.98
N SER A 95 -7.93 -2.49 -6.20
CA SER A 95 -8.41 -3.49 -5.25
C SER A 95 -9.30 -2.93 -4.13
N SER A 96 -9.22 -1.62 -3.85
CA SER A 96 -10.02 -0.95 -2.82
C SER A 96 -11.44 -0.56 -3.26
N ILE A 97 -11.84 -0.95 -4.47
CA ILE A 97 -13.21 -0.70 -4.95
C ILE A 97 -14.24 -1.46 -4.11
N PHE A 98 -15.31 -0.77 -3.78
CA PHE A 98 -16.38 -1.28 -2.96
C PHE A 98 -17.74 -0.75 -3.42
N THR A 99 -18.66 -1.65 -3.80
CA THR A 99 -20.03 -1.34 -4.22
C THR A 99 -21.09 -2.04 -3.37
N SER A 100 -20.71 -2.61 -2.23
CA SER A 100 -21.54 -3.49 -1.39
C SER A 100 -22.00 -4.80 -2.09
N ASP A 101 -21.42 -5.10 -3.26
CA ASP A 101 -21.67 -6.32 -4.04
C ASP A 101 -20.33 -6.84 -4.56
N SER A 102 -19.85 -7.91 -3.94
CA SER A 102 -18.55 -8.49 -4.25
C SER A 102 -18.43 -9.03 -5.69
N SER A 103 -19.54 -9.53 -6.25
CA SER A 103 -19.60 -9.99 -7.64
C SER A 103 -19.43 -8.82 -8.61
N ARG A 104 -20.06 -7.68 -8.30
CA ARG A 104 -19.89 -6.43 -9.06
C ARG A 104 -18.49 -5.91 -8.96
N ASP A 105 -17.91 -5.86 -7.75
CA ASP A 105 -16.54 -5.42 -7.51
C ASP A 105 -15.54 -6.24 -8.33
N TYR A 106 -15.71 -7.58 -8.35
CA TYR A 106 -14.90 -8.46 -9.18
C TYR A 106 -15.03 -8.14 -10.67
N LYS A 107 -16.27 -7.95 -11.17
CA LYS A 107 -16.52 -7.64 -12.59
C LYS A 107 -15.92 -6.29 -12.98
N ILE A 108 -16.03 -5.28 -12.14
CA ILE A 108 -15.43 -3.96 -12.39
C ILE A 108 -13.91 -4.08 -12.46
N ARG A 109 -13.27 -4.75 -11.51
CA ARG A 109 -11.82 -4.96 -11.55
C ARG A 109 -11.37 -5.73 -12.80
N LYS A 110 -12.09 -6.78 -13.16
CA LYS A 110 -11.71 -7.65 -14.26
C LYS A 110 -11.98 -7.05 -15.63
N PHE A 111 -13.15 -6.48 -15.83
CA PHE A 111 -13.62 -6.10 -17.18
C PHE A 111 -13.49 -4.60 -17.47
N PHE A 112 -13.57 -3.75 -16.47
CA PHE A 112 -13.39 -2.32 -16.66
C PHE A 112 -11.93 -1.91 -16.46
N PHE A 113 -11.36 -2.20 -15.29
CA PHE A 113 -9.97 -1.87 -15.02
C PHE A 113 -8.97 -2.86 -15.62
N GLY A 114 -9.37 -4.10 -15.91
CA GLY A 114 -8.51 -5.13 -16.49
C GLY A 114 -8.05 -4.86 -17.91
N VAL A 115 -8.64 -3.88 -18.61
CA VAL A 115 -8.24 -3.46 -19.98
C VAL A 115 -7.39 -2.18 -19.96
N MET A 116 -7.15 -1.59 -18.79
CA MET A 116 -6.30 -0.41 -18.66
C MET A 116 -4.81 -0.80 -18.68
N GLU A 117 -3.95 0.12 -19.04
CA GLU A 117 -2.49 -0.07 -19.01
C GLU A 117 -2.00 -0.41 -17.61
N ASN A 118 -2.50 0.28 -16.58
CA ASN A 118 -2.27 -0.07 -15.19
C ASN A 118 -3.53 -0.68 -14.57
N THR A 119 -3.52 -1.99 -14.38
CA THR A 119 -4.64 -2.74 -13.81
C THR A 119 -4.65 -2.77 -12.27
N LYS A 120 -3.69 -2.14 -11.62
CA LYS A 120 -3.53 -2.17 -10.15
C LYS A 120 -3.81 -0.84 -9.49
N LEU A 121 -3.41 0.26 -10.12
CA LEU A 121 -3.43 1.59 -9.52
C LEU A 121 -4.05 2.60 -10.49
N LEU A 122 -4.87 3.50 -9.94
CA LEU A 122 -5.21 4.78 -10.55
C LEU A 122 -4.32 5.83 -9.90
N SER A 123 -3.77 6.72 -10.67
CA SER A 123 -2.97 7.84 -10.17
C SER A 123 -3.41 9.15 -10.81
N GLY A 124 -3.19 10.23 -10.11
CA GLY A 124 -3.54 11.55 -10.60
C GLY A 124 -2.92 12.65 -9.78
N LYS A 125 -3.13 13.88 -10.24
CA LYS A 125 -2.68 15.09 -9.58
C LYS A 125 -3.85 16.05 -9.40
N LEU A 126 -4.02 16.59 -8.21
CA LEU A 126 -5.00 17.60 -7.90
C LEU A 126 -4.50 18.97 -8.37
N VAL A 127 -5.28 19.65 -9.17
CA VAL A 127 -5.00 21.01 -9.62
C VAL A 127 -6.20 21.90 -9.32
N ILE A 128 -5.99 22.87 -8.44
CA ILE A 128 -7.02 23.85 -8.12
C ILE A 128 -6.95 24.96 -9.18
N LYS A 129 -8.04 25.08 -9.95
CA LYS A 129 -8.24 26.21 -10.86
C LYS A 129 -8.95 27.33 -10.11
N ASN A 130 -8.50 28.57 -10.30
CA ASN A 130 -9.16 29.76 -9.77
C ASN A 130 -10.39 30.10 -10.61
#